data_7065c169470163120066a80ac5a71034
#
_entry.id   7065c169470163120066a80ac5a71034
#
_cell.length_a   1.000
_cell.length_b   1.000
_cell.length_c   1.000
_cell.angle_alpha   90.00
_cell.angle_beta   90.00
_cell.angle_gamma   90.00
#
_symmetry.space_group_name_H-M   'P 1'
#
loop_
_entity.id
_entity.type
_entity.pdbx_description
1 polymer ?
#
loop_
_entity_poly.entity_id
_entity_poly.type
_entity_poly.pdbx_seq_one_letter_code
_entity_poly.pdbx_strand_id
1 'polypeptide(L)'
;MPGNSVGEIVYNFIVIYLVLSFVLTCYSVIRMYVVKHHCNGVKYGKARIKTLVSQGRFSQMPIYSMEEIRENKDLKTVRLSYFPNDTGEKTKFVLILPGGGYAHCVTGEEGYPVAAKLNEMGYSCFVLEYRTGFHCSDYAPMEDVARALTYIEKRQDDFNVELEDYALCGFSAGGNLAGMYASRAYGYEAYGTRKPAAILLGYPWTNVFHWLDHPYWNVWKGLMGIWLSERGFVYMFGWHCNRKKRESLCVQNHVTEDYPPTYMFSGGRDVLVPASHHGEILEKALEEHGVVNKYRRYYGLPHGIGLGLGTVAEGWLAEAISFWEKACK
;
A
#
# COMPACT_ATOMS: atom_id res chain seq x y z
N MET A 1 1.94 -55.66 -23.30
CA MET A 1 2.07 -54.64 -22.27
C MET A 1 0.67 -54.27 -21.84
N PRO A 2 0.28 -54.35 -20.55
CA PRO A 2 -1.02 -53.87 -20.12
C PRO A 2 -1.08 -52.37 -20.36
N GLY A 3 -1.97 -51.88 -21.19
CA GLY A 3 -2.21 -50.49 -21.41
C GLY A 3 -2.74 -49.86 -20.11
N ASN A 4 -2.19 -48.70 -19.73
CA ASN A 4 -2.66 -47.98 -18.56
C ASN A 4 -4.17 -47.77 -18.67
N SER A 5 -4.90 -48.01 -17.59
CA SER A 5 -6.33 -47.73 -17.55
C SER A 5 -6.58 -46.22 -17.75
N VAL A 6 -7.73 -45.83 -18.31
CA VAL A 6 -8.09 -44.40 -18.47
C VAL A 6 -7.95 -43.67 -17.14
N GLY A 7 -8.25 -44.33 -16.00
CA GLY A 7 -8.11 -43.78 -14.67
C GLY A 7 -6.66 -43.47 -14.30
N GLU A 8 -5.69 -44.34 -14.65
CA GLU A 8 -4.25 -44.08 -14.42
C GLU A 8 -3.73 -42.91 -15.26
N ILE A 9 -4.19 -42.82 -16.51
CA ILE A 9 -3.82 -41.70 -17.39
C ILE A 9 -4.32 -40.39 -16.79
N VAL A 10 -5.58 -40.31 -16.38
CA VAL A 10 -6.18 -39.11 -15.77
C VAL A 10 -5.45 -38.76 -14.46
N TYR A 11 -5.20 -39.76 -13.61
CA TYR A 11 -4.46 -39.55 -12.35
C TYR A 11 -3.06 -38.97 -12.61
N ASN A 12 -2.31 -39.52 -13.55
CA ASN A 12 -0.98 -39.01 -13.89
C ASN A 12 -1.02 -37.58 -14.44
N PHE A 13 -2.01 -37.22 -15.26
CA PHE A 13 -2.20 -35.84 -15.73
C PHE A 13 -2.48 -34.89 -14.57
N ILE A 14 -3.33 -35.26 -13.62
CA ILE A 14 -3.62 -34.44 -12.43
C ILE A 14 -2.34 -34.24 -11.58
N VAL A 15 -1.59 -35.31 -11.34
CA VAL A 15 -0.34 -35.22 -10.56
C VAL A 15 0.68 -34.31 -11.25
N ILE A 16 0.89 -34.50 -12.55
CA ILE A 16 1.80 -33.66 -13.34
C ILE A 16 1.35 -32.18 -13.29
N TYR A 17 0.08 -31.91 -13.47
CA TYR A 17 -0.47 -30.55 -13.37
C TYR A 17 -0.21 -29.94 -11.99
N LEU A 18 -0.49 -30.66 -10.90
CA LEU A 18 -0.28 -30.18 -9.53
C LEU A 18 1.20 -29.88 -9.28
N VAL A 19 2.10 -30.75 -9.70
CA VAL A 19 3.55 -30.56 -9.53
C VAL A 19 4.05 -29.37 -10.34
N LEU A 20 3.71 -29.31 -11.63
CA LEU A 20 4.13 -28.19 -12.50
C LEU A 20 3.58 -26.85 -12.01
N SER A 21 2.31 -26.80 -11.61
CA SER A 21 1.70 -25.57 -11.07
C SER A 21 2.33 -25.15 -9.75
N PHE A 22 2.74 -26.10 -8.89
CA PHE A 22 3.50 -25.82 -7.66
C PHE A 22 4.87 -25.21 -7.97
N VAL A 23 5.63 -25.84 -8.86
CA VAL A 23 6.97 -25.36 -9.27
C VAL A 23 6.88 -23.96 -9.87
N LEU A 24 5.91 -23.69 -10.73
CA LEU A 24 5.67 -22.36 -11.31
C LEU A 24 5.30 -21.31 -10.25
N THR A 25 4.55 -21.69 -9.23
CA THR A 25 4.22 -20.81 -8.11
C THR A 25 5.47 -20.50 -7.29
N CYS A 26 6.24 -21.51 -6.89
CA CYS A 26 7.50 -21.32 -6.19
C CYS A 26 8.48 -20.44 -6.97
N TYR A 27 8.64 -20.69 -8.27
CA TYR A 27 9.47 -19.85 -9.13
C TYR A 27 9.02 -18.39 -9.14
N SER A 28 7.70 -18.15 -9.24
CA SER A 28 7.13 -16.79 -9.26
C SER A 28 7.38 -16.05 -7.93
N VAL A 29 7.21 -16.75 -6.80
CA VAL A 29 7.45 -16.20 -5.46
C VAL A 29 8.93 -15.92 -5.25
N ILE A 30 9.82 -16.87 -5.57
CA ILE A 30 11.28 -16.68 -5.45
C ILE A 30 11.73 -15.49 -6.31
N ARG A 31 11.28 -15.43 -7.56
CA ARG A 31 11.60 -14.32 -8.45
C ARG A 31 11.13 -12.98 -7.89
N MET A 32 9.93 -12.93 -7.33
CA MET A 32 9.42 -11.73 -6.66
C MET A 32 10.35 -11.27 -5.54
N TYR A 33 10.78 -12.18 -4.65
CA TYR A 33 11.71 -11.86 -3.57
C TYR A 33 13.06 -11.37 -4.08
N VAL A 34 13.62 -12.02 -5.10
CA VAL A 34 14.91 -11.63 -5.70
C VAL A 34 14.83 -10.22 -6.29
N VAL A 35 13.84 -9.94 -7.12
CA VAL A 35 13.68 -8.62 -7.75
C VAL A 35 13.44 -7.56 -6.69
N LYS A 36 12.48 -7.79 -5.79
CA LYS A 36 12.13 -6.87 -4.69
C LYS A 36 13.37 -6.50 -3.86
N HIS A 37 14.19 -7.48 -3.46
CA HIS A 37 15.37 -7.24 -2.63
C HIS A 37 16.40 -6.32 -3.30
N HIS A 38 16.49 -6.35 -4.63
CA HIS A 38 17.45 -5.53 -5.38
C HIS A 38 16.95 -4.12 -5.66
N CYS A 39 15.64 -3.93 -5.83
CA CYS A 39 15.08 -2.67 -6.36
C CYS A 39 14.30 -1.83 -5.35
N ASN A 40 13.97 -2.34 -4.16
CA ASN A 40 13.12 -1.64 -3.19
C ASN A 40 13.76 -0.41 -2.52
N GLY A 41 15.09 -0.31 -2.53
CA GLY A 41 15.78 0.85 -1.97
C GLY A 41 16.06 0.78 -0.45
N VAL A 42 15.96 -0.38 0.20
CA VAL A 42 16.21 -0.54 1.66
C VAL A 42 17.54 0.07 2.10
N LYS A 43 18.62 -0.19 1.36
CA LYS A 43 19.96 0.36 1.69
C LYS A 43 19.96 1.89 1.66
N TYR A 44 19.28 2.46 0.68
CA TYR A 44 19.13 3.90 0.50
C TYR A 44 18.34 4.52 1.67
N GLY A 45 17.20 3.97 2.03
CA GLY A 45 16.40 4.43 3.18
C GLY A 45 17.19 4.36 4.51
N LYS A 46 17.93 3.26 4.75
CA LYS A 46 18.80 3.11 5.93
C LYS A 46 19.91 4.17 5.97
N ALA A 47 20.54 4.47 4.83
CA ALA A 47 21.57 5.49 4.74
C ALA A 47 21.00 6.89 5.10
N ARG A 48 19.81 7.22 4.59
CA ARG A 48 19.14 8.48 4.90
C ARG A 48 18.81 8.61 6.39
N ILE A 49 18.23 7.58 7.00
CA ILE A 49 17.95 7.56 8.44
C ILE A 49 19.22 7.80 9.23
N LYS A 50 20.32 7.10 8.90
CA LYS A 50 21.60 7.27 9.56
C LYS A 50 22.09 8.74 9.49
N THR A 51 21.94 9.38 8.33
CA THR A 51 22.28 10.80 8.17
C THR A 51 21.41 11.68 9.05
N LEU A 52 20.08 11.51 9.01
CA LEU A 52 19.16 12.32 9.82
C LEU A 52 19.39 12.12 11.33
N VAL A 53 19.68 10.89 11.76
CA VAL A 53 20.01 10.58 13.16
C VAL A 53 21.32 11.27 13.58
N SER A 54 22.37 11.23 12.75
CA SER A 54 23.63 11.90 13.05
C SER A 54 23.50 13.43 13.12
N GLN A 55 22.49 14.00 12.48
CA GLN A 55 22.14 15.42 12.50
C GLN A 55 21.14 15.79 13.61
N GLY A 56 20.65 14.83 14.40
CA GLY A 56 19.60 15.04 15.38
C GLY A 56 18.22 15.39 14.77
N ARG A 57 17.99 15.08 13.50
CA ARG A 57 16.81 15.49 12.73
C ARG A 57 15.81 14.36 12.51
N PHE A 58 16.16 13.10 12.76
CA PHE A 58 15.22 11.98 12.69
C PHE A 58 14.42 11.89 13.98
N SER A 59 13.09 11.80 13.85
CA SER A 59 12.23 11.53 14.99
C SER A 59 11.19 10.46 14.65
N GLN A 60 10.96 9.57 15.60
CA GLN A 60 9.86 8.61 15.57
C GLN A 60 9.07 8.77 16.87
N MET A 61 7.80 9.08 16.76
CA MET A 61 6.98 9.49 17.87
C MET A 61 5.68 8.69 17.98
N PRO A 62 5.16 8.43 19.20
CA PRO A 62 3.80 8.00 19.38
C PRO A 62 2.85 9.16 19.05
N ILE A 63 1.72 8.85 18.41
CA ILE A 63 0.68 9.86 18.10
C ILE A 63 -0.53 9.76 19.02
N TYR A 64 -0.53 8.76 19.89
CA TYR A 64 -1.50 8.59 20.97
C TYR A 64 -0.86 8.92 22.32
N SER A 65 -1.63 9.50 23.23
CA SER A 65 -1.17 9.84 24.56
C SER A 65 -0.92 8.59 25.42
N MET A 66 -0.17 8.72 26.48
CA MET A 66 0.06 7.63 27.43
C MET A 66 -1.23 7.17 28.13
N GLU A 67 -2.23 8.04 28.28
CA GLU A 67 -3.54 7.72 28.83
C GLU A 67 -4.32 6.83 27.85
N GLU A 68 -4.47 7.24 26.59
CA GLU A 68 -5.08 6.43 25.52
C GLU A 68 -4.42 5.06 25.40
N ILE A 69 -3.08 4.99 25.46
CA ILE A 69 -2.32 3.72 25.39
C ILE A 69 -2.58 2.82 26.64
N ARG A 70 -2.85 3.41 27.82
CA ARG A 70 -3.21 2.62 29.01
C ARG A 70 -4.59 2.01 28.86
N GLU A 71 -5.53 2.73 28.28
CA GLU A 71 -6.89 2.27 28.02
C GLU A 71 -6.94 1.25 26.88
N ASN A 72 -6.17 1.48 25.82
CA ASN A 72 -6.05 0.58 24.66
C ASN A 72 -4.58 0.33 24.30
N LYS A 73 -4.07 -0.84 24.70
CA LYS A 73 -2.67 -1.22 24.50
C LYS A 73 -2.27 -1.37 23.01
N ASP A 74 -3.25 -1.58 22.12
CA ASP A 74 -3.01 -1.73 20.68
C ASP A 74 -2.43 -0.45 20.07
N LEU A 75 -2.79 0.70 20.64
CA LEU A 75 -2.29 2.02 20.22
C LEU A 75 -0.77 2.19 20.43
N LYS A 76 -0.16 1.35 21.28
CA LYS A 76 1.29 1.38 21.52
C LYS A 76 2.11 1.06 20.26
N THR A 77 1.54 0.33 19.33
CA THR A 77 2.24 -0.07 18.09
C THR A 77 2.28 1.03 17.05
N VAL A 78 1.40 2.03 17.17
CA VAL A 78 1.29 3.12 16.20
C VAL A 78 2.43 4.13 16.38
N ARG A 79 3.16 4.38 15.31
CA ARG A 79 4.32 5.28 15.28
C ARG A 79 4.31 6.15 14.04
N LEU A 80 4.70 7.39 14.20
CA LEU A 80 4.90 8.34 13.12
C LEU A 80 6.38 8.69 13.03
N SER A 81 7.03 8.34 11.93
CA SER A 81 8.41 8.72 11.65
C SER A 81 8.43 9.98 10.80
N TYR A 82 9.13 11.00 11.22
CA TYR A 82 9.27 12.26 10.50
C TYR A 82 10.61 12.36 9.77
N PHE A 83 10.53 12.72 8.51
CA PHE A 83 11.65 12.98 7.61
C PHE A 83 11.59 14.44 7.15
N PRO A 84 12.27 15.35 7.81
CA PRO A 84 12.31 16.77 7.43
C PRO A 84 13.02 16.96 6.10
N ASN A 85 12.56 17.91 5.29
CA ASN A 85 13.30 18.33 4.10
C ASN A 85 14.66 18.95 4.46
N ASP A 86 15.56 19.05 3.49
CA ASP A 86 16.90 19.59 3.71
C ASP A 86 16.99 21.11 3.49
N THR A 87 15.95 21.74 2.94
CA THR A 87 15.92 23.17 2.65
C THR A 87 15.64 24.00 3.89
N GLY A 88 14.95 23.42 4.88
CA GLY A 88 14.44 24.15 6.06
C GLY A 88 13.26 25.08 5.74
N GLU A 89 12.78 25.11 4.53
CA GLU A 89 11.60 25.86 4.10
C GLU A 89 10.31 25.12 4.44
N LYS A 90 9.24 25.87 4.66
CA LYS A 90 7.90 25.29 4.82
C LYS A 90 7.45 24.68 3.49
N THR A 91 7.10 23.40 3.51
CA THR A 91 6.75 22.66 2.28
C THR A 91 5.51 21.82 2.47
N LYS A 92 4.86 21.50 1.36
CA LYS A 92 3.88 20.40 1.31
C LYS A 92 4.52 19.12 1.81
N PHE A 93 3.71 18.19 2.30
CA PHE A 93 4.23 16.94 2.81
C PHE A 93 3.52 15.71 2.19
N VAL A 94 4.18 14.58 2.32
CA VAL A 94 3.62 13.28 1.94
C VAL A 94 3.50 12.41 3.18
N LEU A 95 2.28 11.89 3.46
CA LEU A 95 2.07 10.85 4.45
C LEU A 95 2.14 9.49 3.75
N ILE A 96 3.10 8.66 4.16
CA ILE A 96 3.39 7.37 3.53
C ILE A 96 2.83 6.24 4.38
N LEU A 97 2.05 5.35 3.74
CA LEU A 97 1.39 4.19 4.31
C LEU A 97 1.99 2.92 3.70
N PRO A 98 2.94 2.26 4.38
CA PRO A 98 3.57 1.04 3.88
C PRO A 98 2.58 -0.12 3.74
N GLY A 99 2.86 -1.07 2.86
CA GLY A 99 2.12 -2.31 2.75
C GLY A 99 2.46 -3.33 3.83
N GLY A 100 2.15 -4.60 3.54
CA GLY A 100 2.38 -5.73 4.45
C GLY A 100 1.13 -6.58 4.72
N GLY A 101 0.10 -6.44 3.87
CA GLY A 101 -1.12 -7.26 3.90
C GLY A 101 -1.92 -7.10 5.19
N TYR A 102 -1.87 -5.94 5.83
CA TYR A 102 -2.42 -5.67 7.16
C TYR A 102 -1.86 -6.57 8.29
N ALA A 103 -0.88 -7.43 8.02
CA ALA A 103 -0.25 -8.27 9.03
C ALA A 103 0.88 -7.55 9.78
N HIS A 104 1.58 -6.66 9.10
CA HIS A 104 2.66 -5.80 9.60
C HIS A 104 2.89 -4.64 8.63
N CYS A 105 3.62 -3.62 9.02
CA CYS A 105 4.07 -2.56 8.12
C CYS A 105 5.48 -2.87 7.59
N VAL A 106 5.66 -2.94 6.26
CA VAL A 106 6.98 -3.13 5.62
C VAL A 106 7.72 -1.79 5.47
N THR A 107 7.82 -1.06 6.56
CA THR A 107 8.32 0.32 6.65
C THR A 107 9.72 0.47 6.05
N GLY A 108 10.58 -0.53 6.25
CA GLY A 108 11.95 -0.53 5.73
C GLY A 108 12.06 -0.64 4.21
N GLU A 109 11.03 -1.16 3.53
CA GLU A 109 11.03 -1.42 2.08
C GLU A 109 10.20 -0.40 1.30
N GLU A 110 9.09 0.06 1.88
CA GLU A 110 8.09 0.90 1.21
C GLU A 110 7.87 2.26 1.89
N GLY A 111 8.32 2.41 3.14
CA GLY A 111 8.23 3.68 3.89
C GLY A 111 9.50 4.51 3.75
N TYR A 112 10.55 4.09 4.43
CA TYR A 112 11.78 4.86 4.58
C TYR A 112 12.53 5.13 3.26
N PRO A 113 12.64 4.18 2.30
CA PRO A 113 13.26 4.49 1.03
C PRO A 113 12.53 5.57 0.24
N VAL A 114 11.20 5.52 0.25
CA VAL A 114 10.35 6.51 -0.44
C VAL A 114 10.47 7.87 0.24
N ALA A 115 10.40 7.94 1.57
CA ALA A 115 10.61 9.17 2.33
C ALA A 115 11.99 9.78 2.06
N ALA A 116 13.04 8.95 2.02
CA ALA A 116 14.38 9.39 1.69
C ALA A 116 14.47 10.02 0.29
N LYS A 117 13.80 9.40 -0.70
CA LYS A 117 13.80 9.92 -2.07
C LYS A 117 12.99 11.21 -2.20
N LEU A 118 11.88 11.32 -1.51
CA LEU A 118 11.09 12.55 -1.45
C LEU A 118 11.86 13.70 -0.76
N ASN A 119 12.65 13.41 0.28
CA ASN A 119 13.53 14.42 0.89
C ASN A 119 14.56 14.98 -0.10
N GLU A 120 15.17 14.14 -0.95
CA GLU A 120 16.06 14.61 -2.02
C GLU A 120 15.35 15.53 -3.01
N MET A 121 14.04 15.36 -3.18
CA MET A 121 13.19 16.20 -4.02
C MET A 121 12.67 17.44 -3.31
N GLY A 122 13.06 17.67 -2.04
CA GLY A 122 12.72 18.84 -1.26
C GLY A 122 11.45 18.74 -0.41
N TYR A 123 10.81 17.57 -0.31
CA TYR A 123 9.58 17.41 0.47
C TYR A 123 9.83 16.86 1.86
N SER A 124 9.11 17.36 2.84
CA SER A 124 8.98 16.74 4.15
C SER A 124 8.05 15.53 4.06
N CYS A 125 8.35 14.46 4.81
CA CYS A 125 7.57 13.23 4.75
C CYS A 125 7.31 12.67 6.13
N PHE A 126 6.18 11.96 6.24
CA PHE A 126 5.84 11.16 7.39
C PHE A 126 5.60 9.72 6.97
N VAL A 127 6.09 8.77 7.76
CA VAL A 127 5.82 7.34 7.55
C VAL A 127 5.04 6.85 8.74
N LEU A 128 3.82 6.36 8.50
CA LEU A 128 2.94 5.86 9.53
C LEU A 128 3.06 4.34 9.66
N GLU A 129 3.45 3.87 10.83
CA GLU A 129 3.24 2.50 11.27
C GLU A 129 1.86 2.43 11.93
N TYR A 130 0.87 1.98 11.19
CA TYR A 130 -0.51 1.87 11.63
C TYR A 130 -0.78 0.51 12.31
N ARG A 131 -1.89 0.35 13.02
CA ARG A 131 -2.29 -0.92 13.62
C ARG A 131 -2.38 -2.03 12.59
N THR A 132 -1.83 -3.19 12.92
CA THR A 132 -1.73 -4.35 12.04
C THR A 132 -2.03 -5.64 12.79
N GLY A 133 -2.25 -6.73 12.07
CA GLY A 133 -2.60 -8.01 12.67
C GLY A 133 -3.97 -7.93 13.38
N PHE A 134 -4.08 -8.54 14.53
CA PHE A 134 -5.34 -8.54 15.31
C PHE A 134 -5.69 -7.19 15.93
N HIS A 135 -4.86 -6.15 15.75
CA HIS A 135 -5.13 -4.78 16.19
C HIS A 135 -5.83 -3.93 15.11
N CYS A 136 -6.10 -4.51 13.91
CA CYS A 136 -6.76 -3.82 12.79
C CYS A 136 -8.27 -3.67 12.92
N SER A 137 -8.92 -4.28 13.92
CA SER A 137 -10.36 -4.44 13.97
C SER A 137 -11.15 -3.15 13.70
N ASP A 138 -12.28 -3.31 13.01
CA ASP A 138 -13.23 -2.23 12.71
C ASP A 138 -12.60 -0.96 12.09
N TYR A 139 -11.79 -1.15 11.06
CA TYR A 139 -11.09 -0.07 10.34
C TYR A 139 -10.10 0.74 11.18
N ALA A 140 -9.59 0.18 12.27
CA ALA A 140 -8.62 0.85 13.13
C ALA A 140 -7.44 1.54 12.41
N PRO A 141 -6.87 0.99 11.31
CA PRO A 141 -5.85 1.70 10.53
C PRO A 141 -6.31 3.04 9.94
N MET A 142 -7.61 3.20 9.63
CA MET A 142 -8.16 4.48 9.15
C MET A 142 -8.15 5.54 10.25
N GLU A 143 -8.50 5.14 11.46
CA GLU A 143 -8.40 6.01 12.64
C GLU A 143 -6.95 6.45 12.89
N ASP A 144 -5.97 5.53 12.69
CA ASP A 144 -4.56 5.87 12.83
C ASP A 144 -4.10 6.90 11.79
N VAL A 145 -4.59 6.83 10.55
CA VAL A 145 -4.32 7.85 9.52
C VAL A 145 -4.92 9.20 9.93
N ALA A 146 -6.18 9.21 10.38
CA ALA A 146 -6.83 10.42 10.87
C ALA A 146 -6.08 11.05 12.04
N ARG A 147 -5.65 10.21 12.99
CA ARG A 147 -4.85 10.64 14.14
C ARG A 147 -3.51 11.21 13.72
N ALA A 148 -2.83 10.58 12.77
CA ALA A 148 -1.56 11.09 12.24
C ALA A 148 -1.73 12.47 11.59
N LEU A 149 -2.75 12.64 10.75
CA LEU A 149 -3.04 13.94 10.12
C LEU A 149 -3.37 15.02 11.15
N THR A 150 -4.24 14.71 12.12
CA THR A 150 -4.55 15.65 13.22
C THR A 150 -3.32 15.97 14.08
N TYR A 151 -2.43 14.99 14.29
CA TYR A 151 -1.17 15.21 15.03
C TYR A 151 -0.22 16.13 14.25
N ILE A 152 -0.10 15.95 12.94
CA ILE A 152 0.68 16.80 12.05
C ILE A 152 0.08 18.22 12.03
N GLU A 153 -1.25 18.33 11.88
CA GLU A 153 -1.96 19.61 11.85
C GLU A 153 -1.70 20.46 13.11
N LYS A 154 -1.82 19.85 14.28
CA LYS A 154 -1.56 20.55 15.57
C LYS A 154 -0.12 20.99 15.73
N ARG A 155 0.81 20.46 14.95
CA ARG A 155 2.25 20.70 15.03
C ARG A 155 2.87 21.12 13.69
N GLN A 156 2.06 21.70 12.81
CA GLN A 156 2.51 22.07 11.46
C GLN A 156 3.72 23.00 11.47
N ASP A 157 3.79 23.90 12.46
CA ASP A 157 4.90 24.83 12.58
C ASP A 157 6.16 24.14 13.13
N ASP A 158 6.02 23.20 14.09
CA ASP A 158 7.13 22.38 14.59
C ASP A 158 7.75 21.52 13.47
N PHE A 159 6.92 21.02 12.57
CA PHE A 159 7.33 20.22 11.42
C PHE A 159 7.65 21.04 10.17
N ASN A 160 7.42 22.34 10.23
CA ASN A 160 7.61 23.25 9.10
C ASN A 160 6.95 22.73 7.80
N VAL A 161 5.66 22.34 7.89
CA VAL A 161 4.88 21.78 6.79
C VAL A 161 3.60 22.56 6.51
N GLU A 162 3.18 22.58 5.26
CA GLU A 162 1.90 23.09 4.80
C GLU A 162 0.87 21.98 4.82
N LEU A 163 -0.28 22.24 5.45
CA LEU A 163 -1.38 21.25 5.51
C LEU A 163 -2.20 21.20 4.25
N GLU A 164 -2.24 22.31 3.53
CA GLU A 164 -2.88 22.36 2.23
C GLU A 164 -2.06 21.57 1.23
N ASP A 165 -2.73 20.96 0.29
CA ASP A 165 -2.10 20.23 -0.81
C ASP A 165 -1.24 19.02 -0.41
N TYR A 166 -1.39 18.45 0.79
CA TYR A 166 -0.68 17.22 1.15
C TYR A 166 -1.09 16.03 0.28
N ALA A 167 -0.18 15.07 0.11
CA ALA A 167 -0.47 13.82 -0.57
C ALA A 167 -0.43 12.62 0.37
N LEU A 168 -1.29 11.62 0.10
CA LEU A 168 -1.16 10.28 0.66
C LEU A 168 -0.39 9.38 -0.32
N CYS A 169 0.60 8.66 0.18
CA CYS A 169 1.32 7.67 -0.60
C CYS A 169 1.14 6.29 0.03
N GLY A 170 0.61 5.32 -0.70
CA GLY A 170 0.32 4.00 -0.14
C GLY A 170 0.74 2.84 -1.04
N PHE A 171 1.20 1.73 -0.42
CA PHE A 171 1.70 0.55 -1.12
C PHE A 171 0.91 -0.69 -0.73
N SER A 172 0.50 -1.53 -1.69
CA SER A 172 -0.17 -2.81 -1.41
C SER A 172 -1.39 -2.63 -0.48
N ALA A 173 -1.39 -3.21 0.72
CA ALA A 173 -2.41 -2.97 1.75
C ALA A 173 -2.43 -1.52 2.24
N GLY A 174 -1.27 -0.84 2.33
CA GLY A 174 -1.20 0.60 2.58
C GLY A 174 -1.77 1.43 1.43
N GLY A 175 -1.71 0.91 0.20
CA GLY A 175 -2.41 1.47 -0.96
C GLY A 175 -3.93 1.31 -0.88
N ASN A 176 -4.41 0.19 -0.33
CA ASN A 176 -5.82 0.03 0.04
C ASN A 176 -6.21 1.08 1.09
N LEU A 177 -5.43 1.18 2.17
CA LEU A 177 -5.68 2.13 3.26
C LEU A 177 -5.70 3.58 2.74
N ALA A 178 -4.74 3.98 1.90
CA ALA A 178 -4.71 5.32 1.30
C ALA A 178 -5.92 5.58 0.42
N GLY A 179 -6.28 4.61 -0.44
CA GLY A 179 -7.44 4.71 -1.32
C GLY A 179 -8.76 4.77 -0.56
N MET A 180 -8.92 3.96 0.49
CA MET A 180 -10.09 4.01 1.35
C MET A 180 -10.16 5.33 2.13
N TYR A 181 -9.03 5.82 2.66
CA TYR A 181 -9.00 7.09 3.39
C TYR A 181 -9.26 8.30 2.50
N ALA A 182 -8.93 8.22 1.23
CA ALA A 182 -9.24 9.22 0.22
C ALA A 182 -10.73 9.30 -0.11
N SER A 183 -11.53 8.28 0.23
CA SER A 183 -12.96 8.30 0.03
C SER A 183 -13.68 9.19 1.04
N ARG A 184 -14.73 9.85 0.59
CA ARG A 184 -15.57 10.71 1.42
C ARG A 184 -16.23 9.94 2.56
N ALA A 185 -16.84 8.80 2.22
CA ALA A 185 -17.67 8.05 3.15
C ALA A 185 -16.88 7.30 4.25
N TYR A 186 -15.66 6.86 3.97
CA TYR A 186 -14.86 6.05 4.89
C TYR A 186 -13.59 6.75 5.39
N GLY A 187 -13.21 7.88 4.79
CA GLY A 187 -11.94 8.53 5.05
C GLY A 187 -12.06 9.96 5.56
N TYR A 188 -11.45 10.89 4.85
CA TYR A 188 -11.19 12.25 5.33
C TYR A 188 -12.42 12.96 5.92
N GLU A 189 -13.61 12.85 5.30
CA GLU A 189 -14.81 13.52 5.79
C GLU A 189 -15.39 12.80 7.02
N ALA A 190 -15.41 11.45 7.01
CA ALA A 190 -15.89 10.67 8.14
C ALA A 190 -15.09 10.92 9.43
N TYR A 191 -13.80 11.24 9.28
CA TYR A 191 -12.90 11.57 10.40
C TYR A 191 -12.70 13.07 10.62
N GLY A 192 -13.34 13.94 9.83
CA GLY A 192 -13.22 15.39 9.96
C GLY A 192 -11.82 15.93 9.70
N THR A 193 -11.04 15.27 8.83
CA THR A 193 -9.71 15.72 8.42
C THR A 193 -9.75 16.40 7.04
N ARG A 194 -8.66 17.04 6.66
CA ARG A 194 -8.54 17.65 5.34
C ARG A 194 -8.49 16.56 4.25
N LYS A 195 -9.12 16.86 3.11
CA LYS A 195 -9.01 16.03 1.90
C LYS A 195 -7.57 16.07 1.37
N PRO A 196 -6.94 14.94 1.02
CA PRO A 196 -5.66 14.96 0.34
C PRO A 196 -5.78 15.58 -1.05
N ALA A 197 -4.79 16.35 -1.48
CA ALA A 197 -4.75 16.94 -2.82
C ALA A 197 -4.50 15.89 -3.91
N ALA A 198 -3.82 14.81 -3.58
CA ALA A 198 -3.63 13.65 -4.44
C ALA A 198 -3.33 12.38 -3.63
N ILE A 199 -3.56 11.21 -4.26
CA ILE A 199 -3.08 9.94 -3.77
C ILE A 199 -2.12 9.29 -4.75
N LEU A 200 -1.03 8.71 -4.21
CA LEU A 200 0.07 8.11 -4.97
C LEU A 200 0.17 6.64 -4.57
N LEU A 201 -0.20 5.73 -5.47
CA LEU A 201 -0.40 4.32 -5.12
C LEU A 201 0.61 3.41 -5.83
N GLY A 202 1.32 2.61 -5.07
CA GLY A 202 2.16 1.53 -5.58
C GLY A 202 1.45 0.18 -5.46
N TYR A 203 1.20 -0.50 -6.59
CA TYR A 203 0.57 -1.84 -6.65
C TYR A 203 -0.55 -2.03 -5.60
N PRO A 204 -1.55 -1.13 -5.53
CA PRO A 204 -2.53 -1.10 -4.45
C PRO A 204 -3.45 -2.32 -4.47
N TRP A 205 -3.77 -2.86 -3.29
CA TRP A 205 -4.75 -3.93 -3.13
C TRP A 205 -6.16 -3.34 -3.09
N THR A 206 -6.82 -3.18 -4.24
CA THR A 206 -8.08 -2.42 -4.37
C THR A 206 -9.32 -3.31 -4.42
N ASN A 207 -9.27 -4.42 -5.16
CA ASN A 207 -10.37 -5.36 -5.27
C ASN A 207 -10.14 -6.58 -4.37
N VAL A 208 -10.68 -6.54 -3.18
CA VAL A 208 -10.44 -7.56 -2.15
C VAL A 208 -11.08 -8.91 -2.46
N PHE A 209 -12.03 -8.97 -3.40
CA PHE A 209 -12.69 -10.22 -3.83
C PHE A 209 -11.98 -10.97 -4.95
N HIS A 210 -10.98 -10.36 -5.57
CA HIS A 210 -10.36 -10.94 -6.75
C HIS A 210 -10.07 -12.44 -6.62
N TRP A 211 -9.43 -12.86 -5.53
CA TRP A 211 -9.06 -14.27 -5.33
C TRP A 211 -10.24 -15.20 -5.04
N LEU A 212 -11.37 -14.66 -4.60
CA LEU A 212 -12.57 -15.42 -4.31
C LEU A 212 -13.47 -15.56 -5.54
N ASP A 213 -13.54 -14.51 -6.37
CA ASP A 213 -14.47 -14.44 -7.50
C ASP A 213 -13.85 -14.93 -8.83
N HIS A 214 -12.52 -15.11 -8.89
CA HIS A 214 -11.84 -15.53 -10.12
C HIS A 214 -11.08 -16.84 -9.92
N PRO A 215 -11.59 -17.96 -10.45
CA PRO A 215 -10.88 -19.23 -10.38
C PRO A 215 -9.57 -19.16 -11.17
N TYR A 216 -8.49 -19.55 -10.53
CA TYR A 216 -7.16 -19.61 -11.16
C TYR A 216 -6.91 -21.01 -11.73
N TRP A 217 -6.47 -21.05 -12.97
CA TRP A 217 -5.97 -22.30 -13.55
C TRP A 217 -4.75 -22.85 -12.77
N ASN A 218 -4.00 -22.00 -12.08
CA ASN A 218 -2.93 -22.42 -11.17
C ASN A 218 -3.49 -22.49 -9.73
N VAL A 219 -3.83 -23.70 -9.28
CA VAL A 219 -4.46 -23.94 -7.98
C VAL A 219 -3.66 -23.42 -6.81
N TRP A 220 -2.32 -23.51 -6.84
CA TRP A 220 -1.46 -23.06 -5.73
C TRP A 220 -1.43 -21.53 -5.61
N LYS A 221 -1.43 -20.82 -6.74
CA LYS A 221 -1.60 -19.37 -6.74
C LYS A 221 -2.96 -18.96 -6.19
N GLY A 222 -4.00 -19.64 -6.60
CA GLY A 222 -5.35 -19.42 -6.11
C GLY A 222 -5.43 -19.60 -4.59
N LEU A 223 -4.96 -20.72 -4.07
CA LEU A 223 -4.93 -21.00 -2.63
C LEU A 223 -4.12 -19.98 -1.85
N MET A 224 -2.95 -19.58 -2.35
CA MET A 224 -2.12 -18.55 -1.73
C MET A 224 -2.85 -17.20 -1.70
N GLY A 225 -3.47 -16.80 -2.79
CA GLY A 225 -4.20 -15.54 -2.88
C GLY A 225 -5.43 -15.51 -1.97
N ILE A 226 -6.22 -16.60 -1.94
CA ILE A 226 -7.35 -16.74 -1.02
C ILE A 226 -6.85 -16.62 0.43
N TRP A 227 -5.80 -17.35 0.80
CA TRP A 227 -5.24 -17.30 2.16
C TRP A 227 -4.79 -15.88 2.55
N LEU A 228 -4.15 -15.15 1.64
CA LEU A 228 -3.72 -13.76 1.90
C LEU A 228 -4.92 -12.82 2.09
N SER A 229 -5.97 -12.96 1.26
CA SER A 229 -7.18 -12.13 1.34
C SER A 229 -7.98 -12.44 2.61
N GLU A 230 -8.21 -13.73 2.91
CA GLU A 230 -8.93 -14.14 4.13
C GLU A 230 -8.20 -13.68 5.39
N ARG A 231 -6.88 -13.76 5.43
CA ARG A 231 -6.09 -13.24 6.54
C ARG A 231 -6.31 -11.73 6.75
N GLY A 232 -6.31 -10.94 5.68
CA GLY A 232 -6.59 -9.51 5.75
C GLY A 232 -8.00 -9.22 6.28
N PHE A 233 -9.01 -10.00 5.86
CA PHE A 233 -10.38 -9.87 6.37
C PHE A 233 -10.49 -10.25 7.84
N VAL A 234 -9.82 -11.32 8.27
CA VAL A 234 -9.81 -11.73 9.68
C VAL A 234 -9.21 -10.66 10.58
N TYR A 235 -8.13 -10.02 10.13
CA TYR A 235 -7.52 -8.92 10.87
C TYR A 235 -8.43 -7.69 10.93
N MET A 236 -9.09 -7.34 9.83
CA MET A 236 -9.93 -6.14 9.77
C MET A 236 -11.31 -6.33 10.43
N PHE A 237 -11.92 -7.51 10.33
CA PHE A 237 -13.31 -7.73 10.71
C PHE A 237 -13.56 -8.97 11.57
N GLY A 238 -12.54 -9.75 11.92
CA GLY A 238 -12.67 -11.00 12.62
C GLY A 238 -13.19 -12.15 11.73
N TRP A 239 -13.39 -13.31 12.35
CA TRP A 239 -13.77 -14.57 11.66
C TRP A 239 -15.18 -14.57 11.04
N HIS A 240 -16.07 -13.71 11.52
CA HIS A 240 -17.48 -13.66 11.09
C HIS A 240 -17.76 -12.48 10.13
N CYS A 241 -16.82 -12.15 9.29
CA CYS A 241 -16.97 -11.08 8.33
C CYS A 241 -17.96 -11.46 7.22
N ASN A 242 -19.05 -10.70 7.09
CA ASN A 242 -20.03 -10.89 6.02
C ASN A 242 -19.55 -10.22 4.70
N ARG A 243 -20.21 -10.58 3.59
CA ARG A 243 -19.87 -10.06 2.25
C ARG A 243 -19.88 -8.53 2.19
N LYS A 244 -20.88 -7.87 2.80
CA LYS A 244 -21.01 -6.41 2.81
C LYS A 244 -19.82 -5.72 3.46
N LYS A 245 -19.31 -6.26 4.58
CA LYS A 245 -18.10 -5.75 5.25
C LYS A 245 -16.86 -5.93 4.37
N ARG A 246 -16.75 -7.04 3.66
CA ARG A 246 -15.65 -7.28 2.71
C ARG A 246 -15.72 -6.30 1.53
N GLU A 247 -16.92 -6.10 0.96
CA GLU A 247 -17.16 -5.15 -0.15
C GLU A 247 -16.78 -3.71 0.23
N SER A 248 -16.94 -3.34 1.49
CA SER A 248 -16.56 -2.01 1.97
C SER A 248 -15.04 -1.74 1.94
N LEU A 249 -14.17 -2.75 1.78
CA LEU A 249 -12.74 -2.56 1.54
C LEU A 249 -12.37 -2.43 0.07
N CYS A 250 -13.32 -2.55 -0.85
CA CYS A 250 -13.07 -2.41 -2.27
C CYS A 250 -12.99 -0.91 -2.63
N VAL A 251 -11.80 -0.40 -2.84
CA VAL A 251 -11.54 1.04 -3.10
C VAL A 251 -12.37 1.57 -4.26
N GLN A 252 -12.48 0.80 -5.35
CA GLN A 252 -13.23 1.19 -6.55
C GLN A 252 -14.72 1.46 -6.29
N ASN A 253 -15.29 0.88 -5.22
CA ASN A 253 -16.69 1.08 -4.86
C ASN A 253 -16.95 2.43 -4.16
N HIS A 254 -15.91 3.17 -3.82
CA HIS A 254 -15.95 4.42 -3.06
C HIS A 254 -15.40 5.61 -3.83
N VAL A 255 -15.10 5.41 -5.10
CA VAL A 255 -14.74 6.49 -6.01
C VAL A 255 -15.99 7.31 -6.33
N THR A 256 -15.87 8.63 -6.22
CA THR A 256 -16.91 9.62 -6.51
C THR A 256 -16.29 10.74 -7.34
N GLU A 257 -17.08 11.63 -7.93
CA GLU A 257 -16.60 12.74 -8.74
C GLU A 257 -15.63 13.67 -7.99
N ASP A 258 -15.75 13.75 -6.66
CA ASP A 258 -14.88 14.54 -5.79
C ASP A 258 -13.71 13.75 -5.21
N TYR A 259 -13.48 12.50 -5.68
CA TYR A 259 -12.33 11.71 -5.25
C TYR A 259 -11.01 12.39 -5.65
N PRO A 260 -9.95 12.32 -4.80
CA PRO A 260 -8.70 13.02 -5.10
C PRO A 260 -8.03 12.53 -6.39
N PRO A 261 -7.35 13.41 -7.13
CA PRO A 261 -6.47 13.02 -8.23
C PRO A 261 -5.56 11.86 -7.84
N THR A 262 -5.48 10.85 -8.70
CA THR A 262 -4.85 9.57 -8.38
C THR A 262 -3.75 9.21 -9.36
N TYR A 263 -2.49 9.11 -8.87
CA TYR A 263 -1.40 8.45 -9.58
C TYR A 263 -1.27 7.03 -9.04
N MET A 264 -1.12 6.05 -9.93
CA MET A 264 -0.88 4.68 -9.50
C MET A 264 -0.04 3.88 -10.48
N PHE A 265 0.62 2.83 -9.96
CA PHE A 265 1.31 1.86 -10.80
C PHE A 265 1.13 0.44 -10.29
N SER A 266 1.30 -0.54 -11.20
CA SER A 266 1.27 -1.98 -10.88
C SER A 266 2.37 -2.73 -11.63
N GLY A 267 2.84 -3.82 -11.04
CA GLY A 267 3.71 -4.77 -11.71
C GLY A 267 2.92 -5.69 -12.66
N GLY A 268 3.37 -5.82 -13.91
CA GLY A 268 2.69 -6.69 -14.89
C GLY A 268 2.87 -8.19 -14.64
N ARG A 269 3.75 -8.59 -13.72
CA ARG A 269 3.93 -9.97 -13.22
C ARG A 269 3.70 -10.09 -11.72
N ASP A 270 2.86 -9.21 -11.20
CA ASP A 270 2.43 -9.27 -9.82
C ASP A 270 1.55 -10.50 -9.59
N VAL A 271 1.99 -11.39 -8.70
CA VAL A 271 1.28 -12.65 -8.38
C VAL A 271 0.44 -12.54 -7.11
N LEU A 272 0.58 -11.45 -6.35
CA LEU A 272 -0.18 -11.19 -5.13
C LEU A 272 -1.35 -10.24 -5.39
N VAL A 273 -1.10 -9.19 -6.18
CA VAL A 273 -2.07 -8.14 -6.51
C VAL A 273 -2.04 -7.92 -8.03
N PRO A 274 -2.63 -8.85 -8.82
CA PRO A 274 -2.58 -8.78 -10.27
C PRO A 274 -3.15 -7.47 -10.83
N ALA A 275 -2.39 -6.80 -11.69
CA ALA A 275 -2.72 -5.49 -12.26
C ALA A 275 -4.13 -5.42 -12.86
N SER A 276 -4.52 -6.46 -13.62
CA SER A 276 -5.83 -6.55 -14.30
C SER A 276 -7.04 -6.61 -13.36
N HIS A 277 -6.82 -6.96 -12.10
CA HIS A 277 -7.90 -7.15 -11.13
C HIS A 277 -7.87 -6.13 -9.98
N HIS A 278 -6.87 -5.24 -10.00
CA HIS A 278 -6.72 -4.20 -8.99
C HIS A 278 -6.51 -2.83 -9.63
N GLY A 279 -5.31 -2.53 -10.14
CA GLY A 279 -4.99 -1.23 -10.72
C GLY A 279 -5.89 -0.85 -11.88
N GLU A 280 -6.12 -1.76 -12.83
CA GLU A 280 -6.97 -1.51 -13.99
C GLU A 280 -8.47 -1.35 -13.62
N ILE A 281 -8.93 -2.04 -12.56
CA ILE A 281 -10.32 -1.84 -12.07
C ILE A 281 -10.46 -0.49 -11.38
N LEU A 282 -9.46 -0.06 -10.60
CA LEU A 282 -9.49 1.26 -9.98
C LEU A 282 -9.38 2.37 -11.03
N GLU A 283 -8.50 2.22 -12.04
CA GLU A 283 -8.37 3.16 -13.16
C GLU A 283 -9.74 3.38 -13.82
N LYS A 284 -10.42 2.28 -14.17
CA LYS A 284 -11.74 2.33 -14.78
C LYS A 284 -12.76 3.08 -13.90
N ALA A 285 -12.79 2.81 -12.59
CA ALA A 285 -13.68 3.50 -11.69
C ALA A 285 -13.38 5.01 -11.59
N LEU A 286 -12.09 5.39 -11.61
CA LEU A 286 -11.68 6.80 -11.64
C LEU A 286 -12.11 7.49 -12.93
N GLU A 287 -11.95 6.84 -14.08
CA GLU A 287 -12.38 7.35 -15.39
C GLU A 287 -13.91 7.51 -15.47
N GLU A 288 -14.67 6.52 -15.00
CA GLU A 288 -16.14 6.55 -14.97
C GLU A 288 -16.70 7.72 -14.14
N HIS A 289 -15.96 8.17 -13.12
CA HIS A 289 -16.33 9.31 -12.27
C HIS A 289 -15.62 10.63 -12.67
N GLY A 290 -14.89 10.64 -13.79
CA GLY A 290 -14.20 11.84 -14.27
C GLY A 290 -13.04 12.31 -13.38
N VAL A 291 -12.50 11.44 -12.52
CA VAL A 291 -11.39 11.78 -11.64
C VAL A 291 -10.09 11.82 -12.42
N VAL A 292 -9.33 12.90 -12.25
CA VAL A 292 -7.99 13.02 -12.86
C VAL A 292 -7.09 11.89 -12.36
N ASN A 293 -6.61 11.07 -13.27
CA ASN A 293 -5.79 9.93 -12.89
C ASN A 293 -4.65 9.66 -13.87
N LYS A 294 -3.68 8.89 -13.42
CA LYS A 294 -2.57 8.39 -14.22
C LYS A 294 -2.16 7.01 -13.73
N TYR A 295 -2.31 6.00 -14.59
CA TYR A 295 -1.93 4.63 -14.31
C TYR A 295 -0.73 4.18 -15.12
N ARG A 296 0.18 3.42 -14.49
CA ARG A 296 1.35 2.80 -15.11
C ARG A 296 1.40 1.30 -14.83
N ARG A 297 1.42 0.50 -15.86
CA ARG A 297 1.67 -0.93 -15.76
C ARG A 297 3.08 -1.26 -16.23
N TYR A 298 3.95 -1.63 -15.28
CA TYR A 298 5.34 -1.97 -15.57
C TYR A 298 5.47 -3.47 -15.88
N TYR A 299 5.48 -3.80 -17.16
CA TYR A 299 5.58 -5.18 -17.62
C TYR A 299 6.85 -5.86 -17.11
N GLY A 300 6.72 -7.11 -16.66
CA GLY A 300 7.84 -7.91 -16.13
C GLY A 300 8.17 -7.69 -14.66
N LEU A 301 7.64 -6.66 -14.00
CA LEU A 301 7.89 -6.42 -12.59
C LEU A 301 6.89 -7.16 -11.69
N PRO A 302 7.36 -7.69 -10.53
CA PRO A 302 6.54 -8.35 -9.53
C PRO A 302 5.94 -7.35 -8.54
N HIS A 303 5.27 -7.88 -7.50
CA HIS A 303 4.82 -7.12 -6.33
C HIS A 303 5.96 -6.60 -5.46
N GLY A 304 5.75 -5.46 -4.76
CA GLY A 304 6.62 -5.01 -3.68
C GLY A 304 7.93 -4.37 -4.12
N ILE A 305 8.00 -3.76 -5.29
CA ILE A 305 9.24 -3.19 -5.85
C ILE A 305 9.71 -1.90 -5.16
N GLY A 306 8.89 -1.26 -4.31
CA GLY A 306 9.24 -0.02 -3.63
C GLY A 306 9.65 1.08 -4.62
N LEU A 307 10.89 1.58 -4.53
CA LEU A 307 11.43 2.59 -5.44
C LEU A 307 11.65 2.09 -6.87
N GLY A 308 11.71 0.78 -7.10
CA GLY A 308 11.96 0.20 -8.42
C GLY A 308 13.34 0.48 -8.99
N LEU A 309 14.35 0.71 -8.14
CA LEU A 309 15.71 1.08 -8.56
C LEU A 309 16.33 0.05 -9.51
N GLY A 310 16.97 0.51 -10.58
CA GLY A 310 17.59 -0.35 -11.59
C GLY A 310 16.59 -1.11 -12.47
N THR A 311 15.30 -0.75 -12.43
CA THR A 311 14.24 -1.38 -13.24
C THR A 311 13.56 -0.36 -14.16
N VAL A 312 12.65 -0.84 -15.00
CA VAL A 312 11.83 0.04 -15.86
C VAL A 312 10.86 0.94 -15.07
N ALA A 313 10.69 0.71 -13.77
CA ALA A 313 9.89 1.56 -12.89
C ALA A 313 10.73 2.63 -12.18
N GLU A 314 12.05 2.63 -12.33
CA GLU A 314 12.87 3.70 -11.74
C GLU A 314 12.42 5.07 -12.26
N GLY A 315 12.21 6.01 -11.32
CA GLY A 315 11.69 7.34 -11.65
C GLY A 315 10.17 7.49 -11.53
N TRP A 316 9.42 6.42 -11.23
CA TRP A 316 7.98 6.50 -11.02
C TRP A 316 7.59 7.57 -9.98
N LEU A 317 8.40 7.70 -8.93
CA LEU A 317 8.12 8.66 -7.85
C LEU A 317 8.24 10.11 -8.35
N ALA A 318 9.21 10.42 -9.19
CA ALA A 318 9.34 11.75 -9.80
C ALA A 318 8.14 12.07 -10.72
N GLU A 319 7.66 11.07 -11.45
CA GLU A 319 6.45 11.19 -12.27
C GLU A 319 5.20 11.43 -11.39
N ALA A 320 5.08 10.69 -10.28
CA ALA A 320 3.98 10.85 -9.32
C ALA A 320 4.00 12.24 -8.66
N ILE A 321 5.16 12.76 -8.30
CA ILE A 321 5.30 14.12 -7.76
C ILE A 321 4.93 15.17 -8.80
N SER A 322 5.38 15.02 -10.04
CA SER A 322 4.98 15.93 -11.14
C SER A 322 3.47 15.91 -11.39
N PHE A 323 2.82 14.75 -11.22
CA PHE A 323 1.37 14.63 -11.29
C PHE A 323 0.69 15.37 -10.14
N TRP A 324 1.13 15.13 -8.90
CA TRP A 324 0.60 15.81 -7.71
C TRP A 324 0.75 17.34 -7.80
N GLU A 325 1.92 17.84 -8.16
CA GLU A 325 2.15 19.29 -8.32
C GLU A 325 1.25 19.94 -9.38
N LYS A 326 0.83 19.20 -10.39
CA LYS A 326 -0.14 19.68 -11.38
C LYS A 326 -1.57 19.66 -10.84
N ALA A 327 -1.89 18.72 -9.99
CA ALA A 327 -3.22 18.60 -9.37
C ALA A 327 -3.48 19.71 -8.33
N CYS A 328 -2.43 20.31 -7.77
CA CYS A 328 -2.50 21.43 -6.82
C CYS A 328 -2.62 22.82 -7.50
N LYS A 329 -2.55 22.89 -8.83
CA LYS A 329 -2.66 24.13 -9.61
C LYS A 329 -4.06 24.33 -10.14
#